data_88701e4027be5b6b7f0f98caa57a4b86
#
_entry.id   88701e4027be5b6b7f0f98caa57a4b86
#
_cell.length_a   1.000
_cell.length_b   1.000
_cell.length_c   1.000
_cell.angle_alpha   90.00
_cell.angle_beta   90.00
_cell.angle_gamma   90.00
#
_symmetry.space_group_name_H-M   'P 1'
#
loop_
_entity.id
_entity.type
_entity.pdbx_description
1 polymer ?
#
loop_
_entity_poly.entity_id
_entity_poly.type
_entity_poly.pdbx_seq_one_letter_code
_entity_poly.pdbx_strand_id
1 'polypeptide(L)'
;MHERSGSEGRAHYSTRRSIDVSSTTLEKEIIEFGHGKEKRSTRKSFMLVAACTLAMMVNIGNSTGPSIALPTIERELNVQQIQLVWIASGYALSSGCLLLLFGRLADLYGRKKAFLLGNLWLFIFTLSCAFAKNSTALNVLRGFQGVGAAATIPASLGILAHAFPPSRARSIAFACFAAGAPVGGAFGIVIGGVLIQETSQTWRATFYLSTGLTFLSLVLGFFSIDGDEPSTELDRRIDWPGAAVVTVGLVLIVFVLGQGEVAPQQWANPYIVGLLIAGVFLVLLFVVWQHYLETVQDYGLRPRADRWIPTLPPLMKLSLWSRADGKVAIVFCIALFNWCSFLAWSYWVMIFYQNYMGFDPIATMIRLIPMFITGIICNVVVALVVGRVSLVALMAMGTALTSSASLLFAIIDPDAVYWAFGFPAAITAVVGADFVFAAGTLFIAKVSLPHEQSIAGAVFQCMTQLGTSLGITISTVVFNRIIQQQSNQLGVPITEVPKPGQLKSYKAAQWTNFAFGVFAALLAVKYLRGVGIVGHRKEKLSDDAEVATVQEVPRSGRYRGDSEELPKKRTEKDTDVQTSVVDVDDDFSEPSVIEERRSYR
;
A
#
# COMPACT_ATOMS: atom_id res chain seq x y z
N MET A 1 50.62 52.87 -27.82
CA MET A 1 50.43 53.95 -26.82
C MET A 1 49.32 53.56 -25.88
N HIS A 2 49.70 53.39 -24.60
CA HIS A 2 48.95 53.37 -23.36
C HIS A 2 47.68 52.42 -23.26
N GLU A 3 47.80 51.26 -22.56
CA GLU A 3 47.82 51.02 -21.08
C GLU A 3 46.67 51.63 -20.33
N ARG A 4 45.82 50.71 -19.71
CA ARG A 4 45.65 50.39 -18.26
C ARG A 4 44.42 49.53 -18.11
N SER A 5 44.57 48.32 -17.74
CA SER A 5 44.50 47.69 -16.40
C SER A 5 43.29 48.13 -15.55
N GLY A 6 42.42 47.19 -15.25
CA GLY A 6 41.34 47.28 -14.28
C GLY A 6 40.82 45.90 -13.96
N SER A 7 41.47 45.20 -13.02
CA SER A 7 41.04 43.95 -12.42
C SER A 7 39.99 44.25 -11.34
N GLU A 8 38.76 43.80 -11.49
CA GLU A 8 37.81 43.72 -10.37
C GLU A 8 37.46 42.26 -10.09
N GLY A 9 37.89 41.85 -8.92
CA GLY A 9 37.70 40.53 -8.38
C GLY A 9 36.23 40.26 -8.05
N ARG A 10 35.69 39.18 -8.62
CA ARG A 10 34.46 38.55 -8.14
C ARG A 10 34.80 37.66 -6.94
N ALA A 11 34.43 38.14 -5.77
CA ALA A 11 34.45 37.36 -4.54
C ALA A 11 33.37 36.29 -4.62
N HIS A 12 33.77 35.03 -4.75
CA HIS A 12 32.92 33.88 -4.49
C HIS A 12 32.66 33.75 -2.99
N TYR A 13 31.47 34.13 -2.53
CA TYR A 13 30.97 33.73 -1.24
C TYR A 13 30.40 32.31 -1.34
N SER A 14 31.26 31.32 -1.11
CA SER A 14 30.87 29.93 -0.86
C SER A 14 30.77 29.74 0.65
N THR A 15 29.60 29.98 1.22
CA THR A 15 29.31 29.58 2.59
C THR A 15 28.61 28.20 2.56
N ARG A 16 29.41 27.15 2.39
CA ARG A 16 29.01 25.79 2.80
C ARG A 16 29.07 25.77 4.33
N ARG A 17 27.93 25.94 5.00
CA ARG A 17 27.75 25.47 6.36
C ARG A 17 27.63 23.94 6.31
N SER A 18 28.74 23.26 6.52
CA SER A 18 28.75 21.85 6.92
C SER A 18 28.12 21.79 8.32
N ILE A 19 26.91 21.26 8.41
CA ILE A 19 26.34 20.85 9.69
C ILE A 19 27.02 19.52 10.02
N ASP A 20 28.13 19.62 10.76
CA ASP A 20 28.71 18.47 11.46
C ASP A 20 27.74 18.08 12.59
N VAL A 21 26.74 17.26 12.26
CA VAL A 21 25.98 16.53 13.28
C VAL A 21 26.91 15.40 13.73
N SER A 22 27.57 15.60 14.87
CA SER A 22 28.45 14.62 15.46
C SER A 22 27.69 13.29 15.66
N SER A 23 28.29 12.20 15.21
CA SER A 23 27.78 10.83 15.36
C SER A 23 27.32 10.50 16.79
N THR A 24 27.93 11.14 17.78
CA THR A 24 27.58 11.08 19.21
C THR A 24 26.22 11.64 19.56
N THR A 25 25.68 12.60 18.82
CA THR A 25 24.33 13.16 19.07
C THR A 25 23.25 12.22 18.55
N LEU A 26 23.48 11.63 17.35
CA LEU A 26 22.58 10.62 16.78
C LEU A 26 22.57 9.32 17.60
N GLU A 27 23.72 8.87 18.12
CA GLU A 27 23.77 7.71 19.01
C GLU A 27 23.08 7.98 20.35
N LYS A 28 23.21 9.16 20.92
CA LYS A 28 22.47 9.55 22.14
C LYS A 28 20.96 9.62 21.91
N GLU A 29 20.49 10.20 20.80
CA GLU A 29 19.07 10.19 20.44
C GLU A 29 18.54 8.77 20.22
N ILE A 30 19.31 7.87 19.58
CA ILE A 30 18.93 6.47 19.39
C ILE A 30 18.90 5.71 20.74
N ILE A 31 19.80 6.02 21.66
CA ILE A 31 19.86 5.42 23.01
C ILE A 31 18.74 5.98 23.90
N GLU A 32 18.44 7.27 23.85
CA GLU A 32 17.31 7.87 24.59
C GLU A 32 15.95 7.39 24.08
N PHE A 33 15.77 7.18 22.77
CA PHE A 33 14.56 6.56 22.21
C PHE A 33 14.38 5.11 22.67
N GLY A 34 15.46 4.41 23.03
CA GLY A 34 15.44 3.01 23.50
C GLY A 34 15.11 2.80 24.98
N HIS A 35 15.29 3.81 25.82
CA HIS A 35 15.24 3.65 27.29
C HIS A 35 13.94 4.09 27.98
N GLY A 36 12.97 4.67 27.25
CA GLY A 36 11.75 5.26 27.85
C GLY A 36 10.46 4.45 27.73
N LYS A 37 10.41 3.34 26.96
CA LYS A 37 9.17 2.55 26.85
C LYS A 37 9.20 1.36 27.82
N GLU A 38 8.29 1.39 28.82
CA GLU A 38 7.97 0.20 29.63
C GLU A 38 7.88 -1.05 28.73
N LYS A 39 8.55 -2.13 29.13
CA LYS A 39 8.49 -3.41 28.39
C LYS A 39 7.03 -3.84 28.30
N ARG A 40 6.46 -3.70 27.10
CA ARG A 40 5.10 -4.12 26.80
C ARG A 40 4.91 -5.59 27.20
N SER A 41 3.82 -5.90 27.91
CA SER A 41 3.50 -7.28 28.28
C SER A 41 3.40 -8.16 27.01
N THR A 42 3.99 -9.34 27.06
CA THR A 42 3.97 -10.34 25.97
C THR A 42 2.53 -10.64 25.53
N ARG A 43 1.59 -10.75 26.48
CA ARG A 43 0.17 -10.96 26.19
C ARG A 43 -0.42 -9.82 25.36
N LYS A 44 -0.14 -8.57 25.73
CA LYS A 44 -0.63 -7.39 25.02
C LYS A 44 -0.02 -7.28 23.61
N SER A 45 1.26 -7.64 23.46
CA SER A 45 1.94 -7.72 22.17
C SER A 45 1.33 -8.79 21.26
N PHE A 46 1.03 -9.97 21.81
CA PHE A 46 0.37 -11.04 21.07
C PHE A 46 -1.04 -10.62 20.60
N MET A 47 -1.86 -10.04 21.49
CA MET A 47 -3.20 -9.56 21.14
C MET A 47 -3.16 -8.48 20.06
N LEU A 48 -2.17 -7.59 20.09
CA LEU A 48 -2.01 -6.56 19.08
C LEU A 48 -1.68 -7.15 17.69
N VAL A 49 -0.71 -8.07 17.64
CA VAL A 49 -0.37 -8.76 16.39
C VAL A 49 -1.58 -9.53 15.88
N ALA A 50 -2.30 -10.23 16.75
CA ALA A 50 -3.53 -10.95 16.39
C ALA A 50 -4.61 -10.01 15.84
N ALA A 51 -4.83 -8.83 16.44
CA ALA A 51 -5.78 -7.84 15.95
C ALA A 51 -5.45 -7.35 14.53
N CYS A 52 -4.18 -6.98 14.30
CA CYS A 52 -3.73 -6.52 12.98
C CYS A 52 -3.76 -7.65 11.93
N THR A 53 -3.35 -8.87 12.30
CA THR A 53 -3.40 -10.04 11.41
C THR A 53 -4.83 -10.39 11.03
N LEU A 54 -5.75 -10.34 12.01
CA LEU A 54 -7.17 -10.57 11.77
C LEU A 54 -7.78 -9.50 10.87
N ALA A 55 -7.38 -8.24 11.03
CA ALA A 55 -7.79 -7.16 10.14
C ALA A 55 -7.34 -7.41 8.68
N MET A 56 -6.10 -7.88 8.47
CA MET A 56 -5.61 -8.26 7.13
C MET A 56 -6.37 -9.48 6.58
N MET A 57 -6.60 -10.49 7.41
CA MET A 57 -7.39 -11.68 7.06
C MET A 57 -8.80 -11.29 6.61
N VAL A 58 -9.48 -10.43 7.35
CA VAL A 58 -10.83 -9.93 7.01
C VAL A 58 -10.81 -9.12 5.72
N ASN A 59 -9.78 -8.27 5.53
CA ASN A 59 -9.66 -7.47 4.31
C ASN A 59 -9.59 -8.35 3.06
N ILE A 60 -8.71 -9.35 3.05
CA ILE A 60 -8.57 -10.26 1.91
C ILE A 60 -9.79 -11.20 1.81
N GLY A 61 -10.32 -11.70 2.94
CA GLY A 61 -11.54 -12.49 2.96
C GLY A 61 -12.74 -11.77 2.34
N ASN A 62 -12.90 -10.48 2.63
CA ASN A 62 -13.95 -9.64 2.01
C ASN A 62 -13.71 -9.35 0.52
N SER A 63 -12.46 -9.41 0.06
CA SER A 63 -12.15 -9.29 -1.37
C SER A 63 -12.44 -10.58 -2.14
N THR A 64 -12.10 -11.73 -1.57
CA THR A 64 -12.17 -13.04 -2.24
C THR A 64 -13.48 -13.81 -1.98
N GLY A 65 -14.05 -13.71 -0.78
CA GLY A 65 -15.26 -14.45 -0.39
C GLY A 65 -16.46 -14.20 -1.30
N PRO A 66 -16.81 -12.96 -1.66
CA PRO A 66 -17.90 -12.71 -2.59
C PRO A 66 -17.69 -13.34 -3.97
N SER A 67 -16.44 -13.55 -4.41
CA SER A 67 -16.16 -14.09 -5.74
C SER A 67 -16.69 -15.53 -5.91
N ILE A 68 -16.60 -16.38 -4.87
CA ILE A 68 -17.17 -17.73 -4.92
C ILE A 68 -18.70 -17.71 -4.83
N ALA A 69 -19.26 -16.64 -4.26
CA ALA A 69 -20.70 -16.46 -4.10
C ALA A 69 -21.37 -15.88 -5.36
N LEU A 70 -20.61 -15.32 -6.33
CA LEU A 70 -21.15 -14.59 -7.47
C LEU A 70 -22.24 -15.35 -8.25
N PRO A 71 -22.05 -16.63 -8.63
CA PRO A 71 -23.09 -17.35 -9.37
C PRO A 71 -24.36 -17.61 -8.55
N THR A 72 -24.24 -17.71 -7.23
CA THR A 72 -25.41 -17.84 -6.33
C THR A 72 -26.13 -16.49 -6.20
N ILE A 73 -25.38 -15.38 -6.09
CA ILE A 73 -25.93 -14.02 -6.07
C ILE A 73 -26.60 -13.70 -7.40
N GLU A 74 -26.01 -14.09 -8.53
CA GLU A 74 -26.58 -13.96 -9.89
C GLU A 74 -27.98 -14.55 -9.96
N ARG A 75 -28.12 -15.80 -9.50
CA ARG A 75 -29.38 -16.53 -9.51
C ARG A 75 -30.40 -15.97 -8.51
N GLU A 76 -30.01 -15.67 -7.28
CA GLU A 76 -30.94 -15.22 -6.24
C GLU A 76 -31.43 -13.78 -6.44
N LEU A 77 -30.55 -12.88 -6.92
CA LEU A 77 -30.90 -11.48 -7.14
C LEU A 77 -31.26 -11.17 -8.59
N ASN A 78 -31.28 -12.19 -9.47
CA ASN A 78 -31.57 -12.07 -10.92
C ASN A 78 -30.72 -10.96 -11.58
N VAL A 79 -29.40 -11.03 -11.37
CA VAL A 79 -28.41 -10.02 -11.80
C VAL A 79 -27.78 -10.47 -13.12
N GLN A 80 -27.59 -9.56 -14.06
CA GLN A 80 -26.85 -9.87 -15.26
C GLN A 80 -25.36 -10.06 -14.94
N GLN A 81 -24.69 -11.01 -15.60
CA GLN A 81 -23.28 -11.35 -15.37
C GLN A 81 -22.35 -10.13 -15.42
N ILE A 82 -22.64 -9.17 -16.31
CA ILE A 82 -21.87 -7.94 -16.43
C ILE A 82 -21.91 -7.06 -15.17
N GLN A 83 -22.99 -7.14 -14.40
CA GLN A 83 -23.13 -6.37 -13.15
C GLN A 83 -22.41 -7.02 -11.96
N LEU A 84 -22.05 -8.32 -12.05
CA LEU A 84 -21.32 -9.03 -11.01
C LEU A 84 -19.92 -8.44 -10.79
N VAL A 85 -19.34 -7.81 -11.82
CA VAL A 85 -18.02 -7.15 -11.73
C VAL A 85 -17.99 -6.12 -10.60
N TRP A 86 -19.10 -5.41 -10.37
CA TRP A 86 -19.18 -4.39 -9.33
C TRP A 86 -19.21 -4.97 -7.92
N ILE A 87 -19.80 -6.16 -7.74
CA ILE A 87 -19.78 -6.86 -6.46
C ILE A 87 -18.34 -7.26 -6.10
N ALA A 88 -17.54 -7.69 -7.08
CA ALA A 88 -16.15 -8.08 -6.88
C ALA A 88 -15.22 -6.85 -6.75
N SER A 89 -15.31 -5.89 -7.70
CA SER A 89 -14.35 -4.81 -7.84
C SER A 89 -14.66 -3.58 -6.99
N GLY A 90 -15.93 -3.33 -6.62
CA GLY A 90 -16.35 -2.12 -5.90
C GLY A 90 -15.64 -1.93 -4.56
N TYR A 91 -15.43 -3.03 -3.83
CA TYR A 91 -14.66 -3.04 -2.58
C TYR A 91 -13.19 -2.66 -2.80
N ALA A 92 -12.54 -3.29 -3.78
CA ALA A 92 -11.13 -3.03 -4.07
C ALA A 92 -10.92 -1.60 -4.60
N LEU A 93 -11.84 -1.10 -5.43
CA LEU A 93 -11.80 0.26 -5.95
C LEU A 93 -11.86 1.30 -4.84
N SER A 94 -12.88 1.25 -3.99
CA SER A 94 -13.03 2.23 -2.90
C SER A 94 -11.92 2.12 -1.87
N SER A 95 -11.48 0.90 -1.54
CA SER A 95 -10.32 0.68 -0.70
C SER A 95 -9.06 1.30 -1.30
N GLY A 96 -8.76 1.03 -2.57
CA GLY A 96 -7.57 1.54 -3.25
C GLY A 96 -7.54 3.06 -3.37
N CYS A 97 -8.66 3.68 -3.78
CA CYS A 97 -8.74 5.13 -3.98
C CYS A 97 -8.57 5.94 -2.68
N LEU A 98 -9.02 5.41 -1.54
CA LEU A 98 -9.03 6.12 -0.26
C LEU A 98 -7.86 5.77 0.66
N LEU A 99 -7.05 4.77 0.31
CA LEU A 99 -5.99 4.25 1.16
C LEU A 99 -4.94 5.30 1.51
N LEU A 100 -4.57 6.16 0.56
CA LEU A 100 -3.61 7.25 0.77
C LEU A 100 -4.15 8.30 1.74
N LEU A 101 -5.41 8.69 1.57
CA LEU A 101 -6.08 9.65 2.44
C LEU A 101 -6.15 9.12 3.88
N PHE A 102 -6.63 7.89 4.06
CA PHE A 102 -6.75 7.31 5.40
C PHE A 102 -5.39 6.98 6.03
N GLY A 103 -4.37 6.68 5.23
CA GLY A 103 -2.99 6.56 5.71
C GLY A 103 -2.51 7.86 6.34
N ARG A 104 -2.71 9.00 5.65
CA ARG A 104 -2.36 10.33 6.18
C ARG A 104 -3.21 10.71 7.39
N LEU A 105 -4.50 10.42 7.37
CA LEU A 105 -5.40 10.62 8.52
C LEU A 105 -4.93 9.85 9.75
N ALA A 106 -4.53 8.58 9.57
CA ALA A 106 -4.03 7.75 10.66
C ALA A 106 -2.75 8.31 11.28
N ASP A 107 -1.82 8.81 10.47
CA ASP A 107 -0.57 9.38 10.95
C ASP A 107 -0.78 10.73 11.68
N LEU A 108 -1.76 11.55 11.27
CA LEU A 108 -2.02 12.86 11.87
C LEU A 108 -2.92 12.81 13.11
N TYR A 109 -3.99 12.02 13.07
CA TYR A 109 -5.03 12.03 14.11
C TYR A 109 -4.99 10.82 15.05
N GLY A 110 -4.13 9.85 14.73
CA GLY A 110 -3.90 8.69 15.58
C GLY A 110 -4.25 7.37 14.89
N ARG A 111 -3.31 6.44 14.97
CA ARG A 111 -3.40 5.13 14.33
C ARG A 111 -4.42 4.22 15.02
N LYS A 112 -4.53 4.30 16.36
CA LYS A 112 -5.55 3.58 17.14
C LYS A 112 -6.95 4.01 16.74
N LYS A 113 -7.19 5.32 16.67
CA LYS A 113 -8.50 5.87 16.24
C LYS A 113 -8.84 5.43 14.83
N ALA A 114 -7.90 5.54 13.89
CA ALA A 114 -8.10 5.11 12.50
C ALA A 114 -8.41 3.61 12.42
N PHE A 115 -7.70 2.76 13.16
CA PHE A 115 -7.94 1.32 13.22
C PHE A 115 -9.34 1.00 13.78
N LEU A 116 -9.71 1.58 14.92
CA LEU A 116 -10.98 1.30 15.58
C LEU A 116 -12.18 1.83 14.77
N LEU A 117 -12.10 3.07 14.27
CA LEU A 117 -13.16 3.65 13.44
C LEU A 117 -13.27 2.93 12.10
N GLY A 118 -12.13 2.55 11.48
CA GLY A 118 -12.11 1.76 10.26
C GLY A 118 -12.75 0.38 10.42
N ASN A 119 -12.42 -0.34 11.51
CA ASN A 119 -13.05 -1.64 11.83
C ASN A 119 -14.52 -1.48 12.18
N LEU A 120 -14.93 -0.44 12.91
CA LEU A 120 -16.34 -0.18 13.21
C LEU A 120 -17.14 0.09 11.92
N TRP A 121 -16.59 0.90 11.02
CA TRP A 121 -17.17 1.16 9.72
C TRP A 121 -17.29 -0.13 8.89
N LEU A 122 -16.20 -0.89 8.83
CA LEU A 122 -16.15 -2.17 8.15
C LEU A 122 -17.19 -3.15 8.71
N PHE A 123 -17.34 -3.24 10.04
CA PHE A 123 -18.34 -4.05 10.73
C PHE A 123 -19.77 -3.69 10.28
N ILE A 124 -20.12 -2.40 10.32
CA ILE A 124 -21.47 -1.92 9.98
C ILE A 124 -21.79 -2.26 8.52
N PHE A 125 -20.91 -1.92 7.58
CA PHE A 125 -21.18 -2.12 6.16
C PHE A 125 -21.04 -3.57 5.70
N THR A 126 -20.20 -4.39 6.35
CA THR A 126 -20.16 -5.84 6.12
C THR A 126 -21.46 -6.49 6.56
N LEU A 127 -21.96 -6.12 7.73
CA LEU A 127 -23.25 -6.58 8.21
C LEU A 127 -24.39 -6.14 7.27
N SER A 128 -24.38 -4.89 6.84
CA SER A 128 -25.38 -4.34 5.91
C SER A 128 -25.41 -5.10 4.57
N CYS A 129 -24.25 -5.55 4.05
CA CYS A 129 -24.19 -6.36 2.84
C CYS A 129 -25.02 -7.65 2.96
N ALA A 130 -25.06 -8.28 4.14
CA ALA A 130 -25.86 -9.49 4.36
C ALA A 130 -27.38 -9.25 4.22
N PHE A 131 -27.84 -8.02 4.42
CA PHE A 131 -29.26 -7.64 4.29
C PHE A 131 -29.62 -7.06 2.92
N ALA A 132 -28.69 -7.02 1.97
CA ALA A 132 -28.96 -6.50 0.63
C ALA A 132 -30.05 -7.32 -0.08
N LYS A 133 -31.04 -6.61 -0.66
CA LYS A 133 -32.20 -7.19 -1.36
C LYS A 133 -32.08 -7.12 -2.89
N ASN A 134 -31.16 -6.32 -3.40
CA ASN A 134 -30.90 -6.16 -4.83
C ASN A 134 -29.42 -5.88 -5.09
N SER A 135 -28.98 -6.05 -6.34
CA SER A 135 -27.58 -5.89 -6.74
C SER A 135 -27.06 -4.47 -6.56
N THR A 136 -27.89 -3.45 -6.83
CA THR A 136 -27.48 -2.05 -6.69
C THR A 136 -27.15 -1.71 -5.23
N ALA A 137 -28.02 -2.11 -4.30
CA ALA A 137 -27.75 -1.92 -2.88
C ALA A 137 -26.47 -2.66 -2.46
N LEU A 138 -26.28 -3.91 -2.90
CA LEU A 138 -25.08 -4.69 -2.58
C LEU A 138 -23.82 -4.00 -3.13
N ASN A 139 -23.82 -3.50 -4.38
CA ASN A 139 -22.70 -2.80 -4.99
C ASN A 139 -22.32 -1.54 -4.22
N VAL A 140 -23.33 -0.73 -3.84
CA VAL A 140 -23.10 0.50 -3.05
C VAL A 140 -22.54 0.15 -1.66
N LEU A 141 -23.10 -0.84 -0.99
CA LEU A 141 -22.64 -1.30 0.32
C LEU A 141 -21.22 -1.86 0.26
N ARG A 142 -20.86 -2.57 -0.81
CA ARG A 142 -19.49 -3.03 -1.08
C ARG A 142 -18.51 -1.86 -1.24
N GLY A 143 -18.93 -0.79 -1.90
CA GLY A 143 -18.15 0.45 -1.97
C GLY A 143 -17.91 1.06 -0.59
N PHE A 144 -18.95 1.20 0.22
CA PHE A 144 -18.79 1.69 1.61
C PHE A 144 -17.97 0.73 2.49
N GLN A 145 -18.11 -0.57 2.31
CA GLN A 145 -17.29 -1.56 3.01
C GLN A 145 -15.78 -1.35 2.73
N GLY A 146 -15.39 -1.04 1.47
CA GLY A 146 -14.01 -0.76 1.10
C GLY A 146 -13.42 0.48 1.77
N VAL A 147 -14.23 1.49 2.11
CA VAL A 147 -13.79 2.65 2.89
C VAL A 147 -13.22 2.25 4.24
N GLY A 148 -13.88 1.30 4.94
CA GLY A 148 -13.38 0.78 6.23
C GLY A 148 -12.04 0.07 6.09
N ALA A 149 -11.86 -0.71 5.03
CA ALA A 149 -10.60 -1.37 4.73
C ALA A 149 -9.46 -0.37 4.45
N ALA A 150 -9.77 0.71 3.69
CA ALA A 150 -8.81 1.78 3.42
C ALA A 150 -8.26 2.44 4.70
N ALA A 151 -9.07 2.54 5.76
CA ALA A 151 -8.63 3.06 7.05
C ALA A 151 -7.87 2.03 7.88
N THR A 152 -8.30 0.77 7.87
CA THR A 152 -7.79 -0.27 8.78
C THR A 152 -6.40 -0.75 8.40
N ILE A 153 -6.10 -0.93 7.10
CA ILE A 153 -4.85 -1.53 6.62
C ILE A 153 -3.63 -0.64 6.89
N PRO A 154 -3.57 0.64 6.48
CA PRO A 154 -2.41 1.49 6.77
C PRO A 154 -2.26 1.74 8.27
N ALA A 155 -3.37 1.85 9.01
CA ALA A 155 -3.33 1.97 10.47
C ALA A 155 -2.67 0.74 11.11
N SER A 156 -2.99 -0.48 10.66
CA SER A 156 -2.38 -1.73 11.14
C SER A 156 -0.86 -1.75 10.93
N LEU A 157 -0.41 -1.39 9.74
CA LEU A 157 1.03 -1.30 9.42
C LEU A 157 1.74 -0.27 10.29
N GLY A 158 1.13 0.91 10.46
CA GLY A 158 1.65 1.97 11.32
C GLY A 158 1.71 1.56 12.80
N ILE A 159 0.68 0.85 13.31
CA ILE A 159 0.64 0.33 14.69
C ILE A 159 1.75 -0.69 14.90
N LEU A 160 1.94 -1.65 13.98
CA LEU A 160 2.99 -2.66 14.09
C LEU A 160 4.39 -2.03 14.03
N ALA A 161 4.60 -1.06 13.15
CA ALA A 161 5.87 -0.35 13.02
C ALA A 161 6.24 0.43 14.29
N HIS A 162 5.23 1.03 14.96
CA HIS A 162 5.43 1.82 16.17
C HIS A 162 5.55 0.96 17.45
N ALA A 163 4.76 -0.12 17.53
CA ALA A 163 4.74 -1.01 18.69
C ALA A 163 5.99 -1.86 18.84
N PHE A 164 6.70 -2.14 17.75
CA PHE A 164 7.89 -2.98 17.74
C PHE A 164 9.08 -2.21 17.17
N PRO A 165 10.13 -1.92 17.97
CA PRO A 165 11.38 -1.34 17.48
C PRO A 165 12.05 -2.29 16.49
N PRO A 166 13.03 -1.83 15.67
CA PRO A 166 13.78 -2.69 14.73
C PRO A 166 14.39 -3.88 15.46
N SER A 167 13.77 -5.06 15.32
CA SER A 167 14.11 -6.27 16.08
C SER A 167 13.54 -7.51 15.40
N ARG A 168 13.95 -8.70 15.86
CA ARG A 168 13.36 -9.98 15.46
C ARG A 168 11.84 -10.03 15.73
N ALA A 169 11.38 -9.41 16.84
CA ALA A 169 9.96 -9.34 17.17
C ALA A 169 9.16 -8.54 16.12
N ARG A 170 9.73 -7.43 15.62
CA ARG A 170 9.13 -6.65 14.52
C ARG A 170 8.98 -7.50 13.26
N SER A 171 10.03 -8.23 12.87
CA SER A 171 9.98 -9.11 11.69
C SER A 171 8.91 -10.18 11.82
N ILE A 172 8.77 -10.80 13.00
CA ILE A 172 7.72 -11.78 13.29
C ILE A 172 6.33 -11.15 13.21
N ALA A 173 6.14 -9.96 13.81
CA ALA A 173 4.85 -9.27 13.79
C ALA A 173 4.39 -8.94 12.36
N PHE A 174 5.30 -8.44 11.51
CA PHE A 174 5.01 -8.17 10.10
C PHE A 174 4.79 -9.45 9.29
N ALA A 175 5.52 -10.53 9.59
CA ALA A 175 5.31 -11.83 8.95
C ALA A 175 3.92 -12.42 9.30
N CYS A 176 3.50 -12.32 10.57
CA CYS A 176 2.15 -12.73 10.98
C CYS A 176 1.07 -11.89 10.27
N PHE A 177 1.27 -10.57 10.19
CA PHE A 177 0.36 -9.68 9.45
C PHE A 177 0.25 -10.09 7.97
N ALA A 178 1.39 -10.33 7.29
CA ALA A 178 1.42 -10.75 5.89
C ALA A 178 0.75 -12.14 5.70
N ALA A 179 0.96 -13.08 6.62
CA ALA A 179 0.31 -14.39 6.59
C ALA A 179 -1.23 -14.29 6.73
N GLY A 180 -1.75 -13.19 7.26
CA GLY A 180 -3.18 -12.90 7.26
C GLY A 180 -3.79 -12.85 5.85
N ALA A 181 -3.01 -12.53 4.80
CA ALA A 181 -3.51 -12.47 3.43
C ALA A 181 -3.88 -13.84 2.85
N PRO A 182 -2.98 -14.83 2.74
CA PRO A 182 -3.33 -16.15 2.23
C PRO A 182 -4.35 -16.87 3.13
N VAL A 183 -4.26 -16.70 4.46
CA VAL A 183 -5.25 -17.25 5.40
C VAL A 183 -6.62 -16.62 5.17
N GLY A 184 -6.70 -15.31 4.96
CA GLY A 184 -7.94 -14.59 4.65
C GLY A 184 -8.54 -15.02 3.32
N GLY A 185 -7.71 -15.21 2.29
CA GLY A 185 -8.14 -15.74 1.00
C GLY A 185 -8.74 -17.15 1.12
N ALA A 186 -8.03 -18.04 1.83
CA ALA A 186 -8.53 -19.38 2.14
C ALA A 186 -9.86 -19.33 2.89
N PHE A 187 -9.92 -18.50 3.92
CA PHE A 187 -11.10 -18.33 4.74
C PHE A 187 -12.30 -17.84 3.92
N GLY A 188 -12.09 -16.82 3.07
CA GLY A 188 -13.15 -16.29 2.20
C GLY A 188 -13.69 -17.32 1.22
N ILE A 189 -12.82 -18.07 0.55
CA ILE A 189 -13.22 -19.03 -0.49
C ILE A 189 -13.63 -20.38 0.11
N VAL A 190 -12.82 -20.96 1.01
CA VAL A 190 -13.05 -22.32 1.54
C VAL A 190 -14.26 -22.32 2.46
N ILE A 191 -14.26 -21.48 3.48
CA ILE A 191 -15.38 -21.41 4.42
C ILE A 191 -16.59 -20.76 3.73
N GLY A 192 -16.35 -19.77 2.85
CA GLY A 192 -17.42 -19.18 2.03
C GLY A 192 -18.12 -20.23 1.18
N GLY A 193 -17.39 -21.11 0.49
CA GLY A 193 -17.98 -22.17 -0.33
C GLY A 193 -18.86 -23.14 0.48
N VAL A 194 -18.38 -23.55 1.66
CA VAL A 194 -19.17 -24.41 2.59
C VAL A 194 -20.42 -23.67 3.06
N LEU A 195 -20.28 -22.43 3.52
CA LEU A 195 -21.43 -21.67 4.04
C LEU A 195 -22.49 -21.41 2.99
N ILE A 196 -22.11 -21.19 1.73
CA ILE A 196 -23.04 -20.97 0.62
C ILE A 196 -23.88 -22.21 0.37
N GLN A 197 -23.32 -23.40 0.47
CA GLN A 197 -23.98 -24.64 0.15
C GLN A 197 -24.75 -25.22 1.33
N GLU A 198 -24.18 -25.20 2.53
CA GLU A 198 -24.69 -25.88 3.71
C GLU A 198 -25.63 -25.03 4.57
N THR A 199 -25.74 -23.72 4.29
CA THR A 199 -26.60 -22.84 5.11
C THR A 199 -27.79 -22.32 4.32
N SER A 200 -28.92 -22.15 4.99
CA SER A 200 -30.12 -21.52 4.41
C SER A 200 -29.95 -20.05 4.05
N GLN A 201 -28.90 -19.40 4.59
CA GLN A 201 -28.58 -18.01 4.32
C GLN A 201 -27.68 -17.85 3.08
N THR A 202 -27.24 -18.95 2.48
CA THR A 202 -26.42 -18.96 1.25
C THR A 202 -25.24 -18.00 1.30
N TRP A 203 -25.10 -17.11 0.33
CA TRP A 203 -24.01 -16.11 0.26
C TRP A 203 -24.03 -15.09 1.40
N ARG A 204 -25.17 -14.84 2.04
CA ARG A 204 -25.30 -13.92 3.19
C ARG A 204 -24.51 -14.42 4.40
N ALA A 205 -24.39 -15.74 4.56
CA ALA A 205 -23.63 -16.34 5.65
C ALA A 205 -22.15 -15.94 5.63
N THR A 206 -21.57 -15.72 4.45
CA THR A 206 -20.17 -15.26 4.31
C THR A 206 -19.97 -13.86 4.89
N PHE A 207 -20.95 -12.97 4.69
CA PHE A 207 -20.92 -11.62 5.27
C PHE A 207 -21.15 -11.64 6.79
N TYR A 208 -22.04 -12.50 7.31
CA TYR A 208 -22.20 -12.67 8.76
C TYR A 208 -20.91 -13.14 9.42
N LEU A 209 -20.23 -14.10 8.83
CA LEU A 209 -18.96 -14.61 9.34
C LEU A 209 -17.87 -13.51 9.31
N SER A 210 -17.72 -12.80 8.19
CA SER A 210 -16.80 -11.66 8.09
C SER A 210 -17.12 -10.56 9.11
N THR A 211 -18.40 -10.32 9.39
CA THR A 211 -18.84 -9.37 10.42
C THR A 211 -18.36 -9.80 11.80
N GLY A 212 -18.51 -11.08 12.16
CA GLY A 212 -18.03 -11.64 13.43
C GLY A 212 -16.53 -11.50 13.61
N LEU A 213 -15.76 -11.78 12.56
CA LEU A 213 -14.29 -11.62 12.57
C LEU A 213 -13.86 -10.15 12.66
N THR A 214 -14.57 -9.26 11.98
CA THR A 214 -14.32 -7.82 12.06
C THR A 214 -14.57 -7.30 13.47
N PHE A 215 -15.66 -7.77 14.11
CA PHE A 215 -15.96 -7.45 15.50
C PHE A 215 -14.88 -7.97 16.45
N LEU A 216 -14.41 -9.19 16.25
CA LEU A 216 -13.30 -9.75 17.04
C LEU A 216 -12.02 -8.91 16.86
N SER A 217 -11.67 -8.49 15.63
CA SER A 217 -10.54 -7.58 15.37
C SER A 217 -10.71 -6.25 16.09
N LEU A 218 -11.91 -5.66 16.07
CA LEU A 218 -12.24 -4.42 16.76
C LEU A 218 -12.03 -4.54 18.27
N VAL A 219 -12.56 -5.60 18.89
CA VAL A 219 -12.42 -5.87 20.33
C VAL A 219 -10.95 -6.09 20.72
N LEU A 220 -10.24 -6.94 20.01
CA LEU A 220 -8.82 -7.18 20.25
C LEU A 220 -8.01 -5.87 20.10
N GLY A 221 -8.28 -5.07 19.08
CA GLY A 221 -7.64 -3.79 18.84
C GLY A 221 -7.91 -2.78 19.96
N PHE A 222 -9.15 -2.70 20.42
CA PHE A 222 -9.53 -1.78 21.52
C PHE A 222 -8.71 -2.01 22.80
N PHE A 223 -8.52 -3.28 23.18
CA PHE A 223 -7.78 -3.63 24.42
C PHE A 223 -6.26 -3.71 24.25
N SER A 224 -5.75 -3.96 23.03
CA SER A 224 -4.34 -4.22 22.81
C SER A 224 -3.54 -3.04 22.28
N ILE A 225 -4.18 -2.13 21.53
CA ILE A 225 -3.50 -0.97 20.96
C ILE A 225 -3.36 0.11 22.02
N ASP A 226 -2.13 0.63 22.19
CA ASP A 226 -1.86 1.72 23.12
C ASP A 226 -2.52 3.02 22.65
N GLY A 227 -2.65 3.99 23.57
CA GLY A 227 -3.19 5.31 23.24
C GLY A 227 -2.38 5.97 22.12
N ASP A 228 -3.05 6.78 21.30
CA ASP A 228 -2.37 7.56 20.27
C ASP A 228 -1.50 8.63 20.92
N GLU A 229 -0.21 8.66 20.56
CA GLU A 229 0.70 9.75 20.92
C GLU A 229 0.41 10.96 20.02
N PRO A 230 0.56 12.20 20.52
CA PRO A 230 0.42 13.39 19.68
C PRO A 230 1.38 13.32 18.49
N SER A 231 0.89 13.61 17.30
CA SER A 231 1.74 13.69 16.13
C SER A 231 2.81 14.78 16.31
N THR A 232 4.06 14.45 16.00
CA THR A 232 5.20 15.39 15.98
C THR A 232 5.22 16.27 14.74
N GLU A 233 4.32 16.03 13.79
CA GLU A 233 4.20 16.80 12.56
C GLU A 233 3.81 18.25 12.84
N LEU A 234 4.60 19.19 12.34
CA LEU A 234 4.36 20.63 12.48
C LEU A 234 3.13 21.09 11.69
N ASP A 235 2.89 20.49 10.50
CA ASP A 235 1.74 20.79 9.67
C ASP A 235 0.74 19.62 9.68
N ARG A 236 -0.38 19.82 10.37
CA ARG A 236 -1.47 18.83 10.51
C ARG A 236 -2.58 18.99 9.48
N ARG A 237 -2.40 19.85 8.49
CA ARG A 237 -3.38 20.05 7.44
C ARG A 237 -3.40 18.85 6.48
N ILE A 238 -4.52 18.65 5.84
CA ILE A 238 -4.75 17.57 4.87
C ILE A 238 -5.07 18.20 3.53
N ASP A 239 -4.49 17.65 2.48
CA ASP A 239 -4.83 18.00 1.10
C ASP A 239 -6.17 17.35 0.69
N TRP A 240 -7.27 17.91 1.21
CA TRP A 240 -8.63 17.49 0.83
C TRP A 240 -8.92 17.67 -0.66
N PRO A 241 -8.53 18.80 -1.31
CA PRO A 241 -8.69 18.94 -2.75
C PRO A 241 -7.99 17.85 -3.55
N GLY A 242 -6.72 17.56 -3.24
CA GLY A 242 -5.96 16.50 -3.91
C GLY A 242 -6.59 15.12 -3.69
N ALA A 243 -7.01 14.81 -2.46
CA ALA A 243 -7.69 13.56 -2.16
C ALA A 243 -9.01 13.41 -2.94
N ALA A 244 -9.82 14.46 -3.00
CA ALA A 244 -11.08 14.46 -3.76
C ALA A 244 -10.83 14.26 -5.25
N VAL A 245 -9.89 15.01 -5.81
CA VAL A 245 -9.57 14.99 -7.25
C VAL A 245 -9.08 13.60 -7.69
N VAL A 246 -8.13 12.99 -6.94
CA VAL A 246 -7.62 11.65 -7.31
C VAL A 246 -8.69 10.58 -7.12
N THR A 247 -9.45 10.64 -6.04
CA THR A 247 -10.52 9.65 -5.76
C THR A 247 -11.60 9.70 -6.84
N VAL A 248 -12.12 10.88 -7.15
CA VAL A 248 -13.15 11.04 -8.20
C VAL A 248 -12.59 10.63 -9.56
N GLY A 249 -11.37 11.05 -9.91
CA GLY A 249 -10.73 10.71 -11.17
C GLY A 249 -10.59 9.19 -11.37
N LEU A 250 -10.09 8.48 -10.36
CA LEU A 250 -9.93 7.02 -10.42
C LEU A 250 -11.28 6.29 -10.45
N VAL A 251 -12.26 6.74 -9.65
CA VAL A 251 -13.61 6.17 -9.66
C VAL A 251 -14.25 6.34 -11.03
N LEU A 252 -14.14 7.51 -11.65
CA LEU A 252 -14.70 7.76 -12.99
C LEU A 252 -14.07 6.84 -14.05
N ILE A 253 -12.74 6.68 -14.04
CA ILE A 253 -12.06 5.79 -14.99
C ILE A 253 -12.56 4.34 -14.85
N VAL A 254 -12.58 3.80 -13.62
CA VAL A 254 -13.02 2.41 -13.41
C VAL A 254 -14.51 2.25 -13.68
N PHE A 255 -15.33 3.26 -13.31
CA PHE A 255 -16.76 3.27 -13.62
C PHE A 255 -17.01 3.18 -15.13
N VAL A 256 -16.34 4.02 -15.91
CA VAL A 256 -16.48 4.04 -17.37
C VAL A 256 -16.06 2.71 -17.98
N LEU A 257 -14.94 2.14 -17.53
CA LEU A 257 -14.49 0.83 -18.01
C LEU A 257 -15.54 -0.25 -17.76
N GLY A 258 -16.20 -0.25 -16.59
CA GLY A 258 -17.27 -1.20 -16.26
C GLY A 258 -18.60 -0.94 -16.96
N GLN A 259 -18.92 0.31 -17.29
CA GLN A 259 -20.20 0.70 -17.88
C GLN A 259 -20.17 0.84 -19.42
N GLY A 260 -18.99 0.96 -20.01
CA GLY A 260 -18.84 1.23 -21.43
C GLY A 260 -19.49 0.18 -22.34
N GLU A 261 -19.58 -1.08 -21.89
CA GLU A 261 -20.24 -2.16 -22.64
C GLU A 261 -21.76 -2.24 -22.39
N VAL A 262 -22.24 -1.68 -21.25
CA VAL A 262 -23.64 -1.76 -20.82
C VAL A 262 -24.45 -0.58 -21.35
N ALA A 263 -23.80 0.54 -21.63
CA ALA A 263 -24.44 1.75 -22.09
C ALA A 263 -25.20 1.52 -23.41
N PRO A 264 -26.35 2.19 -23.64
CA PRO A 264 -27.20 1.94 -24.82
C PRO A 264 -26.47 2.04 -26.18
N GLN A 265 -25.46 2.89 -26.28
CA GLN A 265 -24.60 3.04 -27.46
C GLN A 265 -23.17 2.54 -27.19
N GLN A 266 -23.00 1.77 -26.12
CA GLN A 266 -21.70 1.28 -25.68
C GLN A 266 -20.65 2.40 -25.56
N TRP A 267 -19.43 2.17 -26.05
CA TRP A 267 -18.33 3.14 -26.01
C TRP A 267 -18.57 4.40 -26.86
N ALA A 268 -19.55 4.42 -27.77
CA ALA A 268 -19.92 5.61 -28.55
C ALA A 268 -20.84 6.57 -27.76
N ASN A 269 -21.31 6.19 -26.59
CA ASN A 269 -22.20 7.03 -25.81
C ASN A 269 -21.44 8.27 -25.28
N PRO A 270 -21.94 9.50 -25.55
CA PRO A 270 -21.26 10.74 -25.17
C PRO A 270 -20.94 10.85 -23.67
N TYR A 271 -21.81 10.34 -22.78
CA TYR A 271 -21.53 10.41 -21.34
C TYR A 271 -20.37 9.48 -20.93
N ILE A 272 -20.21 8.31 -21.57
CA ILE A 272 -19.10 7.40 -21.32
C ILE A 272 -17.77 8.06 -21.70
N VAL A 273 -17.70 8.64 -22.91
CA VAL A 273 -16.52 9.35 -23.38
C VAL A 273 -16.23 10.58 -22.51
N GLY A 274 -17.25 11.36 -22.18
CA GLY A 274 -17.12 12.55 -21.33
C GLY A 274 -16.59 12.21 -19.92
N LEU A 275 -17.12 11.17 -19.29
CA LEU A 275 -16.67 10.72 -17.96
C LEU A 275 -15.24 10.16 -18.01
N LEU A 276 -14.85 9.47 -19.09
CA LEU A 276 -13.48 8.98 -19.27
C LEU A 276 -12.49 10.14 -19.37
N ILE A 277 -12.79 11.12 -20.22
CA ILE A 277 -11.97 12.32 -20.37
C ILE A 277 -11.88 13.07 -19.04
N ALA A 278 -12.99 13.26 -18.35
CA ALA A 278 -13.02 13.91 -17.04
C ALA A 278 -12.20 13.14 -16.01
N GLY A 279 -12.31 11.81 -15.95
CA GLY A 279 -11.53 10.97 -15.05
C GLY A 279 -10.02 11.07 -15.30
N VAL A 280 -9.59 10.97 -16.55
CA VAL A 280 -8.18 11.13 -16.94
C VAL A 280 -7.68 12.53 -16.62
N PHE A 281 -8.45 13.55 -16.95
CA PHE A 281 -8.12 14.95 -16.64
C PHE A 281 -7.93 15.19 -15.13
N LEU A 282 -8.82 14.65 -14.29
CA LEU A 282 -8.70 14.77 -12.85
C LEU A 282 -7.45 14.08 -12.30
N VAL A 283 -7.09 12.89 -12.81
CA VAL A 283 -5.86 12.21 -12.40
C VAL A 283 -4.63 13.02 -12.81
N LEU A 284 -4.60 13.57 -14.02
CA LEU A 284 -3.51 14.45 -14.46
C LEU A 284 -3.44 15.74 -13.62
N LEU A 285 -4.60 16.35 -13.34
CA LEU A 285 -4.70 17.51 -12.45
C LEU A 285 -4.15 17.21 -11.06
N PHE A 286 -4.46 16.03 -10.51
CA PHE A 286 -3.90 15.59 -9.24
C PHE A 286 -2.37 15.51 -9.28
N VAL A 287 -1.78 14.94 -10.32
CA VAL A 287 -0.31 14.87 -10.47
C VAL A 287 0.31 16.27 -10.50
N VAL A 288 -0.26 17.18 -11.30
CA VAL A 288 0.19 18.59 -11.37
C VAL A 288 0.04 19.29 -10.02
N TRP A 289 -1.08 19.06 -9.33
CA TRP A 289 -1.35 19.63 -8.00
C TRP A 289 -0.33 19.14 -6.95
N GLN A 290 -0.04 17.84 -6.90
CA GLN A 290 0.94 17.28 -5.98
C GLN A 290 2.35 17.80 -6.28
N HIS A 291 2.73 17.92 -7.56
CA HIS A 291 4.01 18.51 -7.95
C HIS A 291 4.15 19.96 -7.49
N TYR A 292 3.09 20.74 -7.65
CA TYR A 292 3.05 22.12 -7.18
C TYR A 292 3.23 22.18 -5.64
N LEU A 293 2.48 21.39 -4.88
CA LEU A 293 2.58 21.37 -3.42
C LEU A 293 3.97 20.92 -2.93
N GLU A 294 4.57 19.92 -3.56
CA GLU A 294 5.91 19.45 -3.25
C GLU A 294 6.95 20.55 -3.53
N THR A 295 6.86 21.21 -4.66
CA THR A 295 7.74 22.33 -5.04
C THR A 295 7.65 23.49 -4.04
N VAL A 296 6.44 23.86 -3.63
CA VAL A 296 6.23 24.91 -2.62
C VAL A 296 6.84 24.53 -1.26
N GLN A 297 6.73 23.26 -0.88
CA GLN A 297 7.28 22.77 0.38
C GLN A 297 8.81 22.73 0.36
N ASP A 298 9.43 22.26 -0.73
CA ASP A 298 10.87 22.07 -0.84
C ASP A 298 11.65 23.40 -0.97
N TYR A 299 11.09 24.38 -1.68
CA TYR A 299 11.73 25.69 -1.86
C TYR A 299 11.50 26.67 -0.71
N GLY A 300 10.69 26.29 0.31
CA GLY A 300 10.35 27.19 1.42
C GLY A 300 9.73 28.51 0.95
N LEU A 301 9.36 28.59 -0.31
CA LEU A 301 8.71 29.72 -0.91
C LEU A 301 7.31 29.82 -0.29
N ARG A 302 7.18 30.67 0.73
CA ARG A 302 5.87 31.20 1.08
C ARG A 302 5.47 32.17 -0.05
N PRO A 303 4.64 31.76 -1.03
CA PRO A 303 4.25 32.70 -2.07
C PRO A 303 3.53 33.87 -1.39
N ARG A 304 3.80 35.08 -1.82
CA ARG A 304 3.00 36.27 -1.44
C ARG A 304 1.49 36.10 -1.76
N ALA A 305 1.16 35.06 -2.47
CA ALA A 305 -0.20 34.64 -2.84
C ALA A 305 -0.90 33.73 -1.81
N ASP A 306 -0.44 33.67 -0.58
CA ASP A 306 -1.01 32.84 0.53
C ASP A 306 -2.51 33.04 0.79
N ARG A 307 -3.13 34.04 0.18
CA ARG A 307 -4.58 34.27 0.31
C ARG A 307 -5.45 33.47 -0.66
N TRP A 308 -4.90 32.96 -1.76
CA TRP A 308 -5.65 32.33 -2.85
C TRP A 308 -5.32 30.86 -3.11
N ILE A 309 -4.10 30.42 -2.78
CA ILE A 309 -3.66 29.05 -3.00
C ILE A 309 -3.18 28.47 -1.66
N PRO A 310 -3.87 27.47 -1.10
CA PRO A 310 -3.47 26.86 0.15
C PRO A 310 -2.12 26.12 0.00
N THR A 311 -1.18 26.44 0.87
CA THR A 311 0.10 25.74 0.99
C THR A 311 -0.10 24.49 1.85
N LEU A 312 -0.75 23.47 1.32
CA LEU A 312 -1.01 22.21 2.02
C LEU A 312 0.18 21.26 1.87
N PRO A 313 0.46 20.41 2.86
CA PRO A 313 1.40 19.34 2.67
C PRO A 313 0.85 18.35 1.62
N PRO A 314 1.68 17.91 0.65
CA PRO A 314 1.22 17.01 -0.39
C PRO A 314 0.74 15.68 0.21
N LEU A 315 -0.33 15.12 -0.37
CA LEU A 315 -0.84 13.81 0.01
C LEU A 315 0.19 12.72 -0.30
N MET A 316 0.92 12.89 -1.41
CA MET A 316 1.98 12.00 -1.88
C MET A 316 3.06 12.82 -2.57
N LYS A 317 4.32 12.65 -2.17
CA LYS A 317 5.45 13.28 -2.86
C LYS A 317 5.74 12.57 -4.17
N LEU A 318 5.77 13.32 -5.28
CA LEU A 318 6.10 12.77 -6.59
C LEU A 318 7.58 12.35 -6.70
N SER A 319 8.46 12.98 -5.93
CA SER A 319 9.87 12.58 -5.82
C SER A 319 10.05 11.12 -5.39
N LEU A 320 9.07 10.54 -4.67
CA LEU A 320 9.05 9.11 -4.34
C LEU A 320 9.10 8.21 -5.59
N TRP A 321 8.43 8.61 -6.68
CA TRP A 321 8.37 7.81 -7.91
C TRP A 321 9.68 7.83 -8.68
N SER A 322 10.43 8.93 -8.61
CA SER A 322 11.73 9.08 -9.27
C SER A 322 12.90 8.46 -8.51
N ARG A 323 12.70 8.02 -7.26
CA ARG A 323 13.76 7.42 -6.44
C ARG A 323 14.35 6.16 -7.04
N ALA A 324 15.60 5.91 -6.71
CA ALA A 324 16.40 4.82 -7.25
C ALA A 324 16.35 4.78 -8.80
N ASP A 325 16.53 5.94 -9.44
CA ASP A 325 16.47 6.12 -10.90
C ASP A 325 15.13 5.68 -11.49
N GLY A 326 14.02 6.00 -10.83
CA GLY A 326 12.66 5.66 -11.26
C GLY A 326 12.25 4.21 -11.01
N LYS A 327 13.08 3.40 -10.35
CA LYS A 327 12.78 1.98 -10.09
C LYS A 327 11.62 1.79 -9.14
N VAL A 328 11.35 2.77 -8.25
CA VAL A 328 10.15 2.75 -7.39
C VAL A 328 8.88 2.80 -8.23
N ALA A 329 8.81 3.70 -9.21
CA ALA A 329 7.69 3.76 -10.14
C ALA A 329 7.47 2.44 -10.89
N ILE A 330 8.56 1.82 -11.34
CA ILE A 330 8.50 0.51 -12.02
C ILE A 330 7.95 -0.58 -11.10
N VAL A 331 8.37 -0.61 -9.83
CA VAL A 331 7.84 -1.59 -8.85
C VAL A 331 6.36 -1.36 -8.59
N PHE A 332 5.89 -0.12 -8.53
CA PHE A 332 4.46 0.20 -8.42
C PHE A 332 3.67 -0.27 -9.65
N CYS A 333 4.19 -0.04 -10.86
CA CYS A 333 3.58 -0.54 -12.09
C CYS A 333 3.54 -2.08 -12.14
N ILE A 334 4.64 -2.74 -11.74
CA ILE A 334 4.68 -4.22 -11.67
C ILE A 334 3.63 -4.72 -10.69
N ALA A 335 3.49 -4.12 -9.51
CA ALA A 335 2.47 -4.49 -8.55
C ALA A 335 1.06 -4.34 -9.14
N LEU A 336 0.75 -3.22 -9.80
CA LEU A 336 -0.54 -2.98 -10.45
C LEU A 336 -0.86 -4.06 -11.49
N PHE A 337 0.02 -4.28 -12.45
CA PHE A 337 -0.23 -5.25 -13.53
C PHE A 337 -0.21 -6.70 -13.06
N ASN A 338 0.61 -7.05 -12.07
CA ASN A 338 0.58 -8.38 -11.47
C ASN A 338 -0.75 -8.66 -10.78
N TRP A 339 -1.32 -7.67 -10.06
CA TRP A 339 -2.64 -7.80 -9.43
C TRP A 339 -3.78 -7.79 -10.45
N CYS A 340 -3.64 -7.04 -11.58
CA CYS A 340 -4.55 -7.18 -12.72
C CYS A 340 -4.60 -8.62 -13.24
N SER A 341 -3.45 -9.29 -13.31
CA SER A 341 -3.38 -10.70 -13.75
C SER A 341 -3.94 -11.66 -12.71
N PHE A 342 -3.47 -11.57 -11.46
CA PHE A 342 -3.72 -12.53 -10.39
C PHE A 342 -5.18 -12.60 -9.96
N LEU A 343 -5.78 -11.47 -9.56
CA LEU A 343 -7.15 -11.49 -9.05
C LEU A 343 -8.20 -11.57 -10.14
N ALA A 344 -7.92 -11.07 -11.35
CA ALA A 344 -8.81 -11.31 -12.49
C ALA A 344 -8.78 -12.79 -12.92
N TRP A 345 -7.60 -13.45 -12.90
CA TRP A 345 -7.52 -14.89 -13.09
C TRP A 345 -8.39 -15.63 -12.08
N SER A 346 -8.25 -15.34 -10.80
CA SER A 346 -9.02 -15.97 -9.72
C SER A 346 -10.53 -15.77 -9.90
N TYR A 347 -10.97 -14.56 -10.24
CA TYR A 347 -12.36 -14.22 -10.54
C TYR A 347 -12.92 -15.11 -11.65
N TRP A 348 -12.23 -15.19 -12.80
CA TRP A 348 -12.71 -15.94 -13.95
C TRP A 348 -12.63 -17.45 -13.76
N VAL A 349 -11.67 -17.96 -12.99
CA VAL A 349 -11.59 -19.39 -12.63
C VAL A 349 -12.80 -19.83 -11.81
N MET A 350 -13.24 -19.02 -10.85
CA MET A 350 -14.43 -19.33 -10.05
C MET A 350 -15.69 -19.37 -10.90
N ILE A 351 -15.88 -18.38 -11.78
CA ILE A 351 -17.03 -18.34 -12.67
C ILE A 351 -16.96 -19.50 -13.69
N PHE A 352 -15.79 -19.79 -14.23
CA PHE A 352 -15.60 -20.92 -15.14
C PHE A 352 -15.99 -22.26 -14.50
N TYR A 353 -15.50 -22.54 -13.31
CA TYR A 353 -15.84 -23.79 -12.62
C TYR A 353 -17.33 -23.90 -12.29
N GLN A 354 -17.98 -22.82 -11.85
CA GLN A 354 -19.39 -22.88 -11.47
C GLN A 354 -20.35 -22.75 -12.66
N ASN A 355 -20.15 -21.75 -13.55
CA ASN A 355 -21.10 -21.49 -14.64
C ASN A 355 -20.85 -22.35 -15.89
N TYR A 356 -19.56 -22.56 -16.26
CA TYR A 356 -19.25 -23.35 -17.46
C TYR A 356 -19.18 -24.85 -17.17
N MET A 357 -18.45 -25.26 -16.12
CA MET A 357 -18.30 -26.66 -15.74
C MET A 357 -19.49 -27.18 -14.92
N GLY A 358 -20.30 -26.29 -14.32
CA GLY A 358 -21.47 -26.66 -13.52
C GLY A 358 -21.11 -27.22 -12.14
N PHE A 359 -19.91 -26.95 -11.63
CA PHE A 359 -19.52 -27.40 -10.30
C PHE A 359 -20.25 -26.60 -9.21
N ASP A 360 -20.58 -27.26 -8.12
CA ASP A 360 -21.07 -26.60 -6.92
C ASP A 360 -19.96 -25.78 -6.23
N PRO A 361 -20.32 -24.91 -5.29
CA PRO A 361 -19.35 -24.10 -4.57
C PRO A 361 -18.28 -24.92 -3.83
N ILE A 362 -18.65 -26.08 -3.25
CA ILE A 362 -17.71 -26.96 -2.53
C ILE A 362 -16.72 -27.62 -3.51
N ALA A 363 -17.19 -28.14 -4.65
CA ALA A 363 -16.30 -28.72 -5.65
C ALA A 363 -15.36 -27.68 -6.25
N THR A 364 -15.82 -26.43 -6.42
CA THR A 364 -14.98 -25.30 -6.83
C THR A 364 -13.93 -24.98 -5.79
N MET A 365 -14.32 -24.88 -4.52
CA MET A 365 -13.42 -24.62 -3.38
C MET A 365 -12.33 -25.67 -3.29
N ILE A 366 -12.66 -26.97 -3.35
CA ILE A 366 -11.68 -28.06 -3.27
C ILE A 366 -10.59 -27.90 -4.33
N ARG A 367 -10.94 -27.45 -5.55
CA ARG A 367 -9.98 -27.20 -6.63
C ARG A 367 -9.09 -25.98 -6.38
N LEU A 368 -9.45 -25.07 -5.48
CA LEU A 368 -8.68 -23.90 -5.12
C LEU A 368 -7.89 -24.07 -3.81
N ILE A 369 -8.12 -25.13 -3.02
CA ILE A 369 -7.35 -25.42 -1.80
C ILE A 369 -5.84 -25.42 -2.04
N PRO A 370 -5.29 -26.02 -3.13
CA PRO A 370 -3.84 -26.01 -3.36
C PRO A 370 -3.25 -24.61 -3.42
N MET A 371 -4.00 -23.62 -3.90
CA MET A 371 -3.56 -22.22 -3.92
C MET A 371 -3.26 -21.70 -2.49
N PHE A 372 -4.12 -21.99 -1.53
CA PHE A 372 -3.97 -21.48 -0.16
C PHE A 372 -2.88 -22.20 0.62
N ILE A 373 -2.80 -23.54 0.48
CA ILE A 373 -1.71 -24.33 1.09
C ILE A 373 -0.37 -23.84 0.56
N THR A 374 -0.27 -23.67 -0.75
CA THR A 374 0.95 -23.16 -1.40
C THR A 374 1.27 -21.74 -0.94
N GLY A 375 0.30 -20.85 -0.76
CA GLY A 375 0.51 -19.49 -0.25
C GLY A 375 1.13 -19.46 1.14
N ILE A 376 0.66 -20.31 2.05
CA ILE A 376 1.24 -20.44 3.41
C ILE A 376 2.70 -20.92 3.31
N ILE A 377 2.96 -21.96 2.52
CA ILE A 377 4.31 -22.50 2.30
C ILE A 377 5.20 -21.45 1.64
N CYS A 378 4.68 -20.75 0.62
CA CYS A 378 5.40 -19.73 -0.13
C CYS A 378 5.87 -18.58 0.78
N ASN A 379 5.04 -18.11 1.71
CA ASN A 379 5.42 -17.06 2.65
C ASN A 379 6.62 -17.47 3.52
N VAL A 380 6.69 -18.75 3.94
CA VAL A 380 7.87 -19.29 4.66
C VAL A 380 9.09 -19.32 3.74
N VAL A 381 8.93 -19.81 2.51
CA VAL A 381 10.01 -19.87 1.51
C VAL A 381 10.54 -18.47 1.19
N VAL A 382 9.65 -17.50 0.98
CA VAL A 382 10.01 -16.10 0.72
C VAL A 382 10.84 -15.53 1.87
N ALA A 383 10.44 -15.76 3.11
CA ALA A 383 11.19 -15.29 4.28
C ALA A 383 12.62 -15.84 4.34
N LEU A 384 12.86 -17.04 3.82
CA LEU A 384 14.17 -17.68 3.76
C LEU A 384 15.02 -17.25 2.55
N VAL A 385 14.35 -16.94 1.43
CA VAL A 385 14.99 -16.75 0.11
C VAL A 385 15.24 -15.26 -0.18
N VAL A 386 14.41 -14.36 0.31
CA VAL A 386 14.45 -12.91 -0.01
C VAL A 386 15.79 -12.24 0.29
N GLY A 387 16.51 -12.72 1.30
CA GLY A 387 17.87 -12.25 1.66
C GLY A 387 19.00 -12.80 0.79
N ARG A 388 18.71 -13.70 -0.16
CA ARG A 388 19.71 -14.43 -0.95
C ARG A 388 19.54 -14.25 -2.45
N VAL A 389 18.37 -13.83 -2.90
CA VAL A 389 18.00 -13.70 -4.32
C VAL A 389 17.85 -12.23 -4.69
N SER A 390 18.21 -11.89 -5.92
CA SER A 390 18.08 -10.52 -6.40
C SER A 390 16.60 -10.11 -6.55
N LEU A 391 16.30 -8.83 -6.36
CA LEU A 391 14.96 -8.26 -6.56
C LEU A 391 14.43 -8.58 -7.97
N VAL A 392 15.29 -8.43 -8.98
CA VAL A 392 14.92 -8.69 -10.39
C VAL A 392 14.44 -10.13 -10.57
N ALA A 393 15.17 -11.09 -10.01
CA ALA A 393 14.82 -12.51 -10.14
C ALA A 393 13.49 -12.81 -9.45
N LEU A 394 13.27 -12.28 -8.23
CA LEU A 394 12.00 -12.48 -7.51
C LEU A 394 10.82 -11.84 -8.24
N MET A 395 10.97 -10.60 -8.72
CA MET A 395 9.91 -9.90 -9.44
C MET A 395 9.60 -10.53 -10.80
N ALA A 396 10.63 -10.84 -11.60
CA ALA A 396 10.46 -11.43 -12.93
C ALA A 396 9.88 -12.86 -12.84
N MET A 397 10.41 -13.68 -11.93
CA MET A 397 9.91 -15.03 -11.70
C MET A 397 8.47 -14.99 -11.14
N GLY A 398 8.19 -14.09 -10.20
CA GLY A 398 6.87 -13.92 -9.64
C GLY A 398 5.83 -13.55 -10.70
N THR A 399 6.10 -12.52 -11.48
CA THR A 399 5.18 -12.09 -12.55
C THR A 399 5.02 -13.13 -13.65
N ALA A 400 6.08 -13.87 -14.02
CA ALA A 400 6.02 -14.97 -14.98
C ALA A 400 5.17 -16.13 -14.47
N LEU A 401 5.28 -16.49 -13.16
CA LEU A 401 4.47 -17.54 -12.55
C LEU A 401 2.98 -17.13 -12.48
N THR A 402 2.68 -15.89 -12.06
CA THR A 402 1.30 -15.39 -12.10
C THR A 402 0.73 -15.43 -13.52
N SER A 403 1.53 -14.99 -14.49
CA SER A 403 1.15 -15.02 -15.92
C SER A 403 0.89 -16.44 -16.42
N SER A 404 1.72 -17.43 -16.02
CA SER A 404 1.57 -18.83 -16.42
C SER A 404 0.24 -19.44 -15.97
N ALA A 405 -0.29 -19.03 -14.82
CA ALA A 405 -1.61 -19.46 -14.35
C ALA A 405 -2.72 -19.01 -15.30
N SER A 406 -2.66 -17.76 -15.75
CA SER A 406 -3.60 -17.23 -16.75
C SER A 406 -3.43 -17.92 -18.10
N LEU A 407 -2.19 -18.23 -18.53
CA LEU A 407 -1.90 -18.97 -19.75
C LEU A 407 -2.52 -20.37 -19.73
N LEU A 408 -2.37 -21.11 -18.62
CA LEU A 408 -2.94 -22.44 -18.48
C LEU A 408 -4.47 -22.43 -18.68
N PHE A 409 -5.16 -21.43 -18.17
CA PHE A 409 -6.60 -21.27 -18.38
C PHE A 409 -6.95 -20.68 -19.76
N ALA A 410 -6.06 -19.92 -20.38
CA ALA A 410 -6.25 -19.44 -21.75
C ALA A 410 -6.20 -20.56 -22.80
N ILE A 411 -5.46 -21.64 -22.52
CA ILE A 411 -5.35 -22.82 -23.39
C ILE A 411 -6.13 -24.03 -22.86
N ILE A 412 -6.87 -23.88 -21.75
CA ILE A 412 -7.53 -24.99 -21.04
C ILE A 412 -8.34 -25.87 -21.99
N ASP A 413 -8.22 -27.18 -21.81
CA ASP A 413 -9.15 -28.17 -22.31
C ASP A 413 -10.11 -28.60 -21.19
N PRO A 414 -11.41 -28.29 -21.28
CA PRO A 414 -12.38 -28.61 -20.24
C PRO A 414 -12.51 -30.11 -19.94
N ASP A 415 -12.22 -30.96 -20.93
CA ASP A 415 -12.32 -32.42 -20.82
C ASP A 415 -11.05 -33.04 -20.21
N ALA A 416 -9.98 -32.25 -20.09
CA ALA A 416 -8.74 -32.72 -19.48
C ALA A 416 -8.84 -32.86 -17.95
N VAL A 417 -7.99 -33.73 -17.41
CA VAL A 417 -7.92 -33.94 -15.95
C VAL A 417 -7.48 -32.64 -15.23
N TYR A 418 -8.01 -32.42 -14.04
CA TYR A 418 -7.68 -31.23 -13.21
C TYR A 418 -6.19 -31.01 -13.01
N TRP A 419 -5.41 -32.10 -12.90
CA TRP A 419 -3.95 -32.05 -12.67
C TRP A 419 -3.16 -31.43 -13.84
N ALA A 420 -3.73 -31.42 -15.06
CA ALA A 420 -3.06 -30.85 -16.24
C ALA A 420 -3.07 -29.32 -16.26
N PHE A 421 -4.16 -28.70 -15.82
CA PHE A 421 -4.36 -27.25 -15.92
C PHE A 421 -4.70 -26.60 -14.58
N GLY A 422 -5.71 -27.08 -13.86
CA GLY A 422 -6.23 -26.43 -12.67
C GLY A 422 -5.25 -26.41 -11.51
N PHE A 423 -4.63 -27.56 -11.22
CA PHE A 423 -3.67 -27.71 -10.12
C PHE A 423 -2.40 -26.85 -10.31
N PRO A 424 -1.67 -26.93 -11.44
CA PRO A 424 -0.48 -26.11 -11.63
C PRO A 424 -0.80 -24.62 -11.69
N ALA A 425 -1.96 -24.23 -12.26
CA ALA A 425 -2.38 -22.85 -12.27
C ALA A 425 -2.64 -22.30 -10.87
N ALA A 426 -3.30 -23.07 -9.99
CA ALA A 426 -3.54 -22.67 -8.61
C ALA A 426 -2.24 -22.43 -7.82
N ILE A 427 -1.22 -23.27 -8.03
CA ILE A 427 0.10 -23.13 -7.41
C ILE A 427 0.84 -21.91 -7.95
N THR A 428 0.97 -21.80 -9.27
CA THR A 428 1.80 -20.77 -9.91
C THR A 428 1.22 -19.37 -9.69
N ALA A 429 -0.11 -19.23 -9.64
CA ALA A 429 -0.77 -17.96 -9.39
C ALA A 429 -0.35 -17.33 -8.06
N VAL A 430 -0.43 -18.10 -6.97
CA VAL A 430 -0.17 -17.58 -5.63
C VAL A 430 1.33 -17.42 -5.36
N VAL A 431 2.18 -18.36 -5.81
CA VAL A 431 3.64 -18.23 -5.69
C VAL A 431 4.11 -16.95 -6.38
N GLY A 432 3.55 -16.67 -7.56
CA GLY A 432 3.87 -15.46 -8.29
C GLY A 432 3.45 -14.19 -7.57
N ALA A 433 2.23 -14.15 -7.05
CA ALA A 433 1.71 -13.00 -6.32
C ALA A 433 2.51 -12.72 -5.03
N ASP A 434 2.82 -13.76 -4.23
CA ASP A 434 3.57 -13.64 -2.98
C ASP A 434 5.01 -13.16 -3.22
N PHE A 435 5.68 -13.63 -4.27
CA PHE A 435 7.03 -13.17 -4.63
C PHE A 435 7.04 -11.68 -4.97
N VAL A 436 6.08 -11.22 -5.78
CA VAL A 436 5.98 -9.80 -6.16
C VAL A 436 5.65 -8.93 -4.95
N PHE A 437 4.73 -9.39 -4.09
CA PHE A 437 4.34 -8.63 -2.90
C PHE A 437 5.50 -8.47 -1.91
N ALA A 438 6.16 -9.57 -1.56
CA ALA A 438 7.26 -9.54 -0.61
C ALA A 438 8.48 -8.77 -1.13
N ALA A 439 8.87 -9.01 -2.38
CA ALA A 439 10.00 -8.29 -2.99
C ALA A 439 9.70 -6.80 -3.14
N GLY A 440 8.48 -6.44 -3.55
CA GLY A 440 8.04 -5.05 -3.72
C GLY A 440 8.01 -4.28 -2.42
N THR A 441 7.37 -4.83 -1.39
CA THR A 441 7.28 -4.18 -0.07
C THR A 441 8.65 -3.98 0.57
N LEU A 442 9.54 -4.96 0.47
CA LEU A 442 10.91 -4.85 1.00
C LEU A 442 11.75 -3.82 0.23
N PHE A 443 11.64 -3.79 -1.10
CA PHE A 443 12.35 -2.79 -1.90
C PHE A 443 11.91 -1.38 -1.55
N ILE A 444 10.60 -1.15 -1.48
CA ILE A 444 10.04 0.15 -1.13
C ILE A 444 10.47 0.56 0.27
N ALA A 445 10.39 -0.33 1.26
CA ALA A 445 10.83 -0.06 2.62
C ALA A 445 12.33 0.27 2.71
N LYS A 446 13.17 -0.31 1.84
CA LYS A 446 14.62 -0.03 1.79
C LYS A 446 14.95 1.32 1.17
N VAL A 447 14.21 1.73 0.13
CA VAL A 447 14.51 2.95 -0.65
C VAL A 447 13.82 4.19 -0.06
N SER A 448 12.73 4.02 0.67
CA SER A 448 11.97 5.10 1.28
C SER A 448 12.65 5.62 2.55
N LEU A 449 12.59 6.95 2.77
CA LEU A 449 13.06 7.57 4.01
C LEU A 449 12.18 7.12 5.20
N PRO A 450 12.71 7.08 6.44
CA PRO A 450 11.98 6.59 7.60
C PRO A 450 10.59 7.24 7.81
N HIS A 451 10.48 8.55 7.55
CA HIS A 451 9.23 9.30 7.68
C HIS A 451 8.25 9.12 6.50
N GLU A 452 8.70 8.51 5.38
CA GLU A 452 7.89 8.29 4.16
C GLU A 452 7.52 6.81 3.95
N GLN A 453 8.03 5.89 4.77
CA GLN A 453 7.81 4.45 4.60
C GLN A 453 6.32 4.08 4.65
N SER A 454 5.55 4.74 5.52
CA SER A 454 4.09 4.51 5.62
C SER A 454 3.37 4.93 4.34
N ILE A 455 3.71 6.09 3.79
CA ILE A 455 3.13 6.61 2.55
C ILE A 455 3.51 5.71 1.37
N ALA A 456 4.79 5.33 1.26
CA ALA A 456 5.27 4.48 0.18
C ALA A 456 4.62 3.08 0.20
N GLY A 457 4.44 2.49 1.39
CA GLY A 457 3.68 1.27 1.59
C GLY A 457 2.21 1.41 1.22
N ALA A 458 1.59 2.55 1.55
CA ALA A 458 0.21 2.86 1.19
C ALA A 458 0.03 2.99 -0.34
N VAL A 459 0.98 3.66 -1.04
CA VAL A 459 0.98 3.73 -2.52
C VAL A 459 1.08 2.34 -3.13
N PHE A 460 1.98 1.49 -2.63
CA PHE A 460 2.10 0.12 -3.12
C PHE A 460 0.79 -0.66 -2.97
N GLN A 461 0.18 -0.59 -1.80
CA GLN A 461 -1.10 -1.25 -1.54
C GLN A 461 -2.24 -0.65 -2.39
N CYS A 462 -2.23 0.66 -2.64
CA CYS A 462 -3.15 1.32 -3.57
C CYS A 462 -3.02 0.73 -4.98
N MET A 463 -1.78 0.55 -5.49
CA MET A 463 -1.54 -0.05 -6.81
C MET A 463 -2.07 -1.49 -6.89
N THR A 464 -1.95 -2.30 -5.84
CA THR A 464 -2.51 -3.65 -5.82
C THR A 464 -4.04 -3.65 -5.88
N GLN A 465 -4.70 -2.76 -5.14
CA GLN A 465 -6.16 -2.65 -5.13
C GLN A 465 -6.72 -2.11 -6.45
N LEU A 466 -6.06 -1.09 -7.02
CA LEU A 466 -6.41 -0.57 -8.36
C LEU A 466 -6.19 -1.65 -9.42
N GLY A 467 -5.08 -2.40 -9.34
CA GLY A 467 -4.82 -3.54 -10.22
C GLY A 467 -5.95 -4.57 -10.17
N THR A 468 -6.42 -4.92 -8.98
CA THR A 468 -7.57 -5.83 -8.81
C THR A 468 -8.80 -5.33 -9.56
N SER A 469 -9.18 -4.07 -9.34
CA SER A 469 -10.38 -3.49 -9.94
C SER A 469 -10.25 -3.38 -11.47
N LEU A 470 -9.13 -2.84 -11.96
CA LEU A 470 -8.87 -2.69 -13.39
C LEU A 470 -8.79 -4.04 -14.12
N GLY A 471 -8.10 -5.02 -13.54
CA GLY A 471 -7.92 -6.35 -14.13
C GLY A 471 -9.26 -7.06 -14.34
N ILE A 472 -10.09 -7.12 -13.30
CA ILE A 472 -11.43 -7.73 -13.37
C ILE A 472 -12.27 -6.98 -14.41
N THR A 473 -12.28 -5.65 -14.37
CA THR A 473 -13.12 -4.84 -15.25
C THR A 473 -12.72 -5.00 -16.71
N ILE A 474 -11.42 -4.87 -17.05
CA ILE A 474 -10.94 -4.96 -18.44
C ILE A 474 -11.16 -6.38 -18.99
N SER A 475 -10.86 -7.41 -18.21
CA SER A 475 -11.08 -8.79 -18.65
C SER A 475 -12.58 -9.11 -18.84
N THR A 476 -13.48 -8.47 -18.05
CA THR A 476 -14.93 -8.59 -18.24
C THR A 476 -15.40 -7.93 -19.54
N VAL A 477 -14.86 -6.77 -19.88
CA VAL A 477 -15.14 -6.12 -21.18
C VAL A 477 -14.76 -7.04 -22.33
N VAL A 478 -13.57 -7.67 -22.27
CA VAL A 478 -13.12 -8.61 -23.32
C VAL A 478 -14.03 -9.84 -23.40
N PHE A 479 -14.38 -10.43 -22.26
CA PHE A 479 -15.32 -11.55 -22.18
C PHE A 479 -16.65 -11.22 -22.86
N ASN A 480 -17.25 -10.09 -22.49
CA ASN A 480 -18.54 -9.66 -23.01
C ASN A 480 -18.53 -9.36 -24.50
N ARG A 481 -17.45 -8.79 -25.02
CA ARG A 481 -17.30 -8.55 -26.47
C ARG A 481 -17.26 -9.87 -27.24
N ILE A 482 -16.52 -10.84 -26.75
CA ILE A 482 -16.41 -12.12 -27.44
C ILE A 482 -17.71 -12.92 -27.35
N ILE A 483 -18.38 -12.96 -26.19
CA ILE A 483 -19.67 -13.67 -26.07
C ILE A 483 -20.74 -13.01 -26.92
N GLN A 484 -20.81 -11.69 -27.00
CA GLN A 484 -21.72 -10.95 -27.87
C GLN A 484 -21.43 -11.22 -29.37
N GLN A 485 -20.15 -11.29 -29.75
CA GLN A 485 -19.75 -11.64 -31.12
C GLN A 485 -20.22 -13.05 -31.47
N GLN A 486 -20.08 -14.04 -30.56
CA GLN A 486 -20.58 -15.40 -30.76
C GLN A 486 -22.10 -15.44 -30.86
N SER A 487 -22.82 -14.72 -30.00
CA SER A 487 -24.28 -14.55 -30.04
C SER A 487 -24.73 -14.01 -31.39
N ASN A 488 -24.13 -12.93 -31.89
CA ASN A 488 -24.48 -12.31 -33.16
C ASN A 488 -24.16 -13.21 -34.34
N GLN A 489 -23.05 -13.97 -34.32
CA GLN A 489 -22.66 -14.89 -35.39
C GLN A 489 -23.61 -16.08 -35.52
N LEU A 490 -24.15 -16.54 -34.39
CA LEU A 490 -25.05 -17.68 -34.32
C LEU A 490 -26.52 -17.29 -34.41
N GLY A 491 -26.85 -15.99 -34.27
CA GLY A 491 -28.22 -15.49 -34.26
C GLY A 491 -29.03 -15.94 -33.03
N VAL A 492 -28.36 -16.24 -31.90
CA VAL A 492 -28.99 -16.71 -30.66
C VAL A 492 -28.77 -15.70 -29.53
N PRO A 493 -29.66 -15.63 -28.51
CA PRO A 493 -29.42 -14.83 -27.32
C PRO A 493 -28.11 -15.22 -26.63
N ILE A 494 -27.49 -14.28 -25.89
CA ILE A 494 -26.24 -14.53 -25.14
C ILE A 494 -26.37 -15.74 -24.21
N THR A 495 -27.54 -15.91 -23.59
CA THR A 495 -27.86 -17.00 -22.66
C THR A 495 -27.91 -18.38 -23.32
N GLU A 496 -28.11 -18.44 -24.65
CA GLU A 496 -28.23 -19.66 -25.43
C GLU A 496 -26.97 -19.95 -26.28
N VAL A 497 -25.90 -19.15 -26.10
CA VAL A 497 -24.63 -19.41 -26.81
C VAL A 497 -24.10 -20.79 -26.42
N PRO A 498 -23.79 -21.67 -27.40
CA PRO A 498 -23.28 -23.02 -27.13
C PRO A 498 -21.96 -23.01 -26.35
N LYS A 499 -21.71 -24.10 -25.59
CA LYS A 499 -20.47 -24.26 -24.78
C LYS A 499 -19.17 -23.90 -25.51
N PRO A 500 -18.91 -24.27 -26.77
CA PRO A 500 -17.69 -23.86 -27.47
C PRO A 500 -17.53 -22.34 -27.62
N GLY A 501 -18.65 -21.62 -27.82
CA GLY A 501 -18.66 -20.16 -27.92
C GLY A 501 -18.41 -19.50 -26.55
N GLN A 502 -19.03 -20.05 -25.48
CA GLN A 502 -18.76 -19.61 -24.11
C GLN A 502 -17.30 -19.84 -23.74
N LEU A 503 -16.71 -21.02 -24.02
CA LEU A 503 -15.32 -21.34 -23.75
C LEU A 503 -14.35 -20.33 -24.40
N LYS A 504 -14.67 -19.92 -25.64
CA LYS A 504 -13.87 -18.92 -26.36
C LYS A 504 -13.82 -17.58 -25.61
N SER A 505 -14.93 -17.19 -24.97
CA SER A 505 -15.03 -15.96 -24.18
C SER A 505 -14.22 -16.06 -22.88
N TYR A 506 -14.28 -17.20 -22.17
CA TYR A 506 -13.43 -17.45 -20.98
C TYR A 506 -11.94 -17.44 -21.34
N LYS A 507 -11.56 -18.09 -22.43
CA LYS A 507 -10.17 -18.09 -22.92
C LYS A 507 -9.69 -16.68 -23.25
N ALA A 508 -10.53 -15.86 -23.90
CA ALA A 508 -10.19 -14.48 -24.24
C ALA A 508 -9.94 -13.61 -22.99
N ALA A 509 -10.77 -13.76 -21.95
CA ALA A 509 -10.53 -13.09 -20.66
C ALA A 509 -9.20 -13.52 -20.05
N GLN A 510 -8.85 -14.80 -20.08
CA GLN A 510 -7.59 -15.32 -19.56
C GLN A 510 -6.37 -14.90 -20.39
N TRP A 511 -6.50 -14.76 -21.72
CA TRP A 511 -5.45 -14.17 -22.57
C TRP A 511 -5.17 -12.71 -22.18
N THR A 512 -6.20 -11.95 -21.81
CA THR A 512 -6.05 -10.58 -21.31
C THR A 512 -5.27 -10.57 -19.98
N ASN A 513 -5.61 -11.46 -19.05
CA ASN A 513 -4.93 -11.60 -17.77
C ASN A 513 -3.45 -12.03 -17.96
N PHE A 514 -3.20 -12.94 -18.91
CA PHE A 514 -1.85 -13.33 -19.32
C PHE A 514 -1.03 -12.15 -19.83
N ALA A 515 -1.62 -11.30 -20.69
CA ALA A 515 -0.94 -10.12 -21.22
C ALA A 515 -0.52 -9.13 -20.11
N PHE A 516 -1.35 -8.91 -19.08
CA PHE A 516 -0.97 -8.10 -17.94
C PHE A 516 0.24 -8.66 -17.21
N GLY A 517 0.26 -9.98 -16.94
CA GLY A 517 1.38 -10.63 -16.26
C GLY A 517 2.67 -10.60 -17.08
N VAL A 518 2.60 -10.83 -18.39
CA VAL A 518 3.74 -10.72 -19.31
C VAL A 518 4.29 -9.30 -19.34
N PHE A 519 3.41 -8.29 -19.40
CA PHE A 519 3.82 -6.90 -19.37
C PHE A 519 4.57 -6.55 -18.06
N ALA A 520 4.06 -7.02 -16.92
CA ALA A 520 4.74 -6.87 -15.64
C ALA A 520 6.12 -7.56 -15.63
N ALA A 521 6.23 -8.76 -16.21
CA ALA A 521 7.50 -9.48 -16.31
C ALA A 521 8.53 -8.74 -17.19
N LEU A 522 8.10 -8.19 -18.30
CA LEU A 522 8.95 -7.37 -19.18
C LEU A 522 9.45 -6.12 -18.47
N LEU A 523 8.59 -5.43 -17.70
CA LEU A 523 9.01 -4.29 -16.87
C LEU A 523 10.07 -4.70 -15.85
N ALA A 524 9.88 -5.84 -15.18
CA ALA A 524 10.83 -6.33 -14.18
C ALA A 524 12.20 -6.64 -14.81
N VAL A 525 12.23 -7.37 -15.90
CA VAL A 525 13.49 -7.77 -16.57
C VAL A 525 14.21 -6.57 -17.20
N LYS A 526 13.47 -5.62 -17.79
CA LYS A 526 14.08 -4.49 -18.50
C LYS A 526 14.61 -3.41 -17.56
N TYR A 527 13.83 -3.03 -16.56
CA TYR A 527 14.09 -1.81 -15.78
C TYR A 527 14.65 -2.04 -14.37
N LEU A 528 14.47 -3.23 -13.77
CA LEU A 528 15.03 -3.49 -12.43
C LEU A 528 16.46 -4.04 -12.44
N ARG A 529 17.13 -4.09 -13.59
CA ARG A 529 18.52 -4.53 -13.69
C ARG A 529 19.42 -3.68 -12.77
N GLY A 530 20.36 -4.32 -12.09
CA GLY A 530 21.32 -3.64 -11.21
C GLY A 530 20.85 -3.34 -9.78
N VAL A 531 19.62 -3.72 -9.37
CA VAL A 531 19.13 -3.50 -7.99
C VAL A 531 19.68 -4.55 -7.04
N GLY A 532 20.39 -5.51 -7.28
CA GLY A 532 21.01 -6.45 -6.35
C GLY A 532 20.02 -7.11 -5.36
N ILE A 533 20.54 -7.57 -4.22
CA ILE A 533 19.78 -8.25 -3.14
C ILE A 533 19.18 -7.19 -2.22
N VAL A 534 17.88 -7.32 -1.91
CA VAL A 534 17.13 -6.36 -1.07
C VAL A 534 17.03 -6.79 0.39
N GLY A 535 17.14 -8.09 0.68
CA GLY A 535 17.09 -8.61 2.06
C GLY A 535 18.35 -8.27 2.88
N HIS A 536 18.21 -8.30 4.23
CA HIS A 536 19.34 -8.12 5.13
C HIS A 536 20.38 -9.23 4.91
N ARG A 537 21.43 -8.95 4.16
CA ARG A 537 22.69 -9.64 4.35
C ARG A 537 23.23 -9.14 5.70
N LYS A 538 23.47 -10.01 6.69
CA LYS A 538 24.45 -9.70 7.72
C LYS A 538 25.70 -9.30 6.95
N GLU A 539 26.06 -8.01 6.96
CA GLU A 539 27.44 -7.66 6.73
C GLU A 539 28.21 -8.51 7.74
N LYS A 540 29.01 -9.45 7.25
CA LYS A 540 30.17 -9.88 7.99
C LYS A 540 30.91 -8.56 8.20
N LEU A 541 30.86 -8.05 9.43
CA LEU A 541 31.92 -7.18 9.90
C LEU A 541 33.16 -7.94 9.48
N SER A 542 33.87 -7.43 8.50
CA SER A 542 35.18 -7.93 8.13
C SER A 542 35.99 -7.77 9.40
N ASP A 543 36.56 -8.86 9.91
CA ASP A 543 37.55 -8.86 10.97
C ASP A 543 38.72 -7.91 10.64
N ASP A 544 38.77 -7.39 9.41
CA ASP A 544 39.71 -6.39 8.91
C ASP A 544 39.45 -4.95 9.43
N ALA A 545 38.24 -4.63 9.94
CA ALA A 545 37.96 -3.32 10.55
C ALA A 545 38.37 -3.29 12.04
N GLU A 546 38.46 -4.44 12.70
CA GLU A 546 38.91 -4.54 14.08
C GLU A 546 40.44 -4.56 14.18
N VAL A 547 41.15 -4.88 13.11
CA VAL A 547 42.62 -4.80 13.02
C VAL A 547 43.08 -3.37 12.66
N ALA A 548 42.23 -2.53 12.08
CA ALA A 548 42.59 -1.15 11.72
C ALA A 548 42.47 -0.14 12.88
N THR A 549 41.86 -0.52 14.00
CA THR A 549 41.74 0.37 15.19
C THR A 549 42.78 0.11 16.27
N VAL A 550 43.70 -0.83 16.06
CA VAL A 550 44.88 -1.07 16.92
C VAL A 550 46.17 -0.85 16.11
N GLN A 551 46.25 0.20 15.32
CA GLN A 551 47.54 0.72 14.95
C GLN A 551 47.95 1.80 15.96
N GLU A 552 48.89 1.38 16.79
CA GLU A 552 49.63 2.14 17.79
C GLU A 552 49.97 3.54 17.28
N VAL A 553 49.65 4.53 18.07
CA VAL A 553 50.31 5.83 18.05
C VAL A 553 51.83 5.58 18.20
N PRO A 554 52.68 5.97 17.26
CA PRO A 554 54.11 5.82 17.44
C PRO A 554 54.54 6.66 18.64
N ARG A 555 55.03 6.01 19.69
CA ARG A 555 55.80 6.68 20.74
C ARG A 555 57.04 7.28 20.06
N SER A 556 57.00 8.59 19.77
CA SER A 556 58.14 9.36 19.33
C SER A 556 59.23 9.29 20.38
N GLY A 557 60.39 8.99 19.85
CA GLY A 557 61.64 8.69 20.58
C GLY A 557 62.10 9.79 21.52
N ARG A 558 62.86 9.27 22.49
CA ARG A 558 63.76 10.02 23.34
C ARG A 558 64.60 11.04 22.53
N TYR A 559 64.38 12.31 22.78
CA TYR A 559 65.43 13.29 22.54
C TYR A 559 66.23 13.45 23.83
N ARG A 560 67.51 13.18 23.70
CA ARG A 560 68.59 13.34 24.69
C ARG A 560 68.94 14.81 24.75
N GLY A 561 69.17 15.29 25.97
CA GLY A 561 69.36 16.67 26.32
C GLY A 561 70.48 17.43 25.64
N ASP A 562 70.34 18.72 25.66
CA ASP A 562 71.44 19.62 26.00
C ASP A 562 70.84 20.86 26.69
N SER A 563 71.54 21.16 27.77
CA SER A 563 71.38 22.26 28.71
C SER A 563 71.63 23.61 28.02
N GLU A 564 70.72 24.55 28.17
CA GLU A 564 71.11 25.94 28.26
C GLU A 564 70.10 26.79 29.03
N GLU A 565 70.60 27.53 29.88
CA GLU A 565 70.23 28.45 30.92
C GLU A 565 68.94 29.27 30.81
N LEU A 566 68.36 29.44 31.99
CA LEU A 566 67.39 30.45 32.40
C LEU A 566 67.91 31.90 32.28
N PRO A 567 67.04 32.89 32.17
CA PRO A 567 66.98 33.85 33.25
C PRO A 567 65.56 34.05 33.87
N LYS A 568 65.66 34.25 35.19
CA LYS A 568 64.62 34.65 36.12
C LYS A 568 64.15 36.11 35.90
N LYS A 569 62.96 36.35 36.46
CA LYS A 569 62.35 37.57 37.00
C LYS A 569 61.10 37.96 36.21
N ARG A 570 59.95 38.34 36.82
CA ARG A 570 59.69 39.02 38.08
C ARG A 570 58.22 38.82 38.47
N THR A 571 57.97 38.73 39.77
CA THR A 571 56.72 38.97 40.53
C THR A 571 56.17 40.37 40.30
N GLU A 572 54.85 40.50 40.31
CA GLU A 572 54.05 41.50 41.06
C GLU A 572 52.57 41.34 40.63
N LYS A 573 51.76 41.01 41.59
CA LYS A 573 50.84 41.77 42.43
C LYS A 573 49.41 41.86 41.93
N ASP A 574 48.54 41.29 42.74
CA ASP A 574 47.25 41.71 43.24
C ASP A 574 46.56 42.89 42.53
N THR A 575 45.32 42.69 42.12
CA THR A 575 44.25 43.65 42.46
C THR A 575 42.89 42.95 42.36
N ASP A 576 42.21 42.94 43.47
CA ASP A 576 40.76 42.75 43.66
C ASP A 576 39.98 43.75 42.81
N VAL A 577 38.89 43.28 42.17
CA VAL A 577 37.73 44.12 41.89
C VAL A 577 36.44 43.29 42.03
N GLN A 578 35.80 43.57 43.11
CA GLN A 578 34.42 43.53 43.54
C GLN A 578 33.34 43.24 42.50
N THR A 579 32.49 42.32 42.91
CA THR A 579 31.08 42.18 42.61
C THR A 579 30.30 43.49 42.64
N SER A 580 29.48 43.75 41.67
CA SER A 580 28.32 44.60 41.79
C SER A 580 27.11 43.90 41.15
N VAL A 581 26.25 43.48 42.05
CA VAL A 581 24.83 43.15 41.86
C VAL A 581 24.12 44.44 41.50
N VAL A 582 23.36 44.47 40.44
CA VAL A 582 22.33 45.50 40.23
C VAL A 582 20.99 44.79 40.07
N ASP A 583 20.23 44.88 41.14
CA ASP A 583 18.78 44.75 41.17
C ASP A 583 18.19 45.91 40.36
N VAL A 584 17.25 45.62 39.49
CA VAL A 584 16.27 46.60 39.02
C VAL A 584 14.91 45.96 39.14
N ASP A 585 14.23 46.46 40.16
CA ASP A 585 12.81 46.29 40.41
C ASP A 585 11.96 47.06 39.41
N ASP A 586 10.76 46.50 39.20
CA ASP A 586 9.44 47.12 39.14
C ASP A 586 8.94 47.87 37.87
N ASP A 587 7.74 47.47 37.61
CA ASP A 587 6.59 48.27 37.17
C ASP A 587 6.40 48.49 35.67
N PHE A 588 5.41 47.79 35.14
CA PHE A 588 4.34 48.48 34.41
C PHE A 588 3.06 47.59 34.28
N SER A 589 2.08 48.07 34.95
CA SER A 589 0.65 47.93 34.93
C SER A 589 -0.03 47.53 33.61
N GLU A 590 -1.06 46.67 33.77
CA GLU A 590 -2.19 46.46 32.84
C GLU A 590 -2.89 47.77 32.41
N PRO A 591 -3.55 47.74 31.27
CA PRO A 591 -4.88 48.32 31.21
C PRO A 591 -5.97 47.39 30.67
N SER A 592 -7.02 47.40 31.44
CA SER A 592 -8.41 47.03 31.29
C SER A 592 -9.08 47.12 29.91
N VAL A 593 -9.85 46.06 29.64
CA VAL A 593 -11.24 45.96 29.17
C VAL A 593 -11.86 47.21 28.49
N ILE A 594 -12.27 47.07 27.22
CA ILE A 594 -13.48 47.68 26.72
C ILE A 594 -14.23 46.67 25.83
N GLU A 595 -15.42 46.27 26.29
CA GLU A 595 -16.53 45.68 25.52
C GLU A 595 -17.03 46.69 24.47
N GLU A 596 -17.23 46.22 23.24
CA GLU A 596 -18.27 46.86 22.40
C GLU A 596 -19.02 45.79 21.61
N ARG A 597 -20.23 45.51 22.09
CA ARG A 597 -21.32 44.89 21.32
C ARG A 597 -21.73 45.87 20.22
N ARG A 598 -21.88 45.37 19.00
CA ARG A 598 -22.94 45.84 18.09
C ARG A 598 -23.41 44.71 17.17
N SER A 599 -24.66 44.38 17.39
CA SER A 599 -25.59 43.69 16.49
C SER A 599 -25.82 44.50 15.23
N TYR A 600 -26.02 43.87 14.08
CA TYR A 600 -27.18 44.05 13.18
C TYR A 600 -27.01 43.20 11.91
N ARG A 601 -28.09 42.43 11.70
CA ARG A 601 -28.69 41.78 10.53
C ARG A 601 -28.00 40.60 9.90
#